data_4f3d8c6b42110d0889eb2f90f0aba2b8
#
_entry.id   4f3d8c6b42110d0889eb2f90f0aba2b8
#
_cell.length_a   1.000
_cell.length_b   1.000
_cell.length_c   1.000
_cell.angle_alpha   90.00
_cell.angle_beta   90.00
_cell.angle_gamma   90.00
#
_symmetry.space_group_name_H-M   'P 1'
#
loop_
_entity.id
_entity.type
_entity.pdbx_description
1 polymer ?
#
loop_
_entity_poly.entity_id
_entity_poly.type
_entity_poly.pdbx_seq_one_letter_code
_entity_poly.pdbx_strand_id
1 'polypeptide(L)'
;YAAYLKQGCQQTDGGGLSTQSHGRRLRDHIATHEMTRFIGIYDVFSASLVARRFEGIFVSGFGMAASSYGLPDVGFITWTDMLEYVGRVRAVVPETMILVDIDDGYVDTEVAAHVTTRLEAIGASGVILEDQKRPRRCGHVDGKQVLGLDEYLPKLECVLSARDDLFVVARTDASDPDEILRRV
;
A
#
# COMPACT_ATOMS: atom_id res chain seq x y z
N TYR A 1 3.67 -3.12 29.21
CA TYR A 1 4.66 -2.54 28.28
C TYR A 1 6.02 -3.23 28.41
N ALA A 2 6.57 -3.38 29.62
CA ALA A 2 7.85 -4.06 29.86
C ALA A 2 7.84 -5.55 29.48
N ALA A 3 6.72 -6.26 29.64
CA ALA A 3 6.55 -7.64 29.19
C ALA A 3 6.49 -7.74 27.64
N TYR A 4 5.99 -6.69 26.99
CA TYR A 4 5.93 -6.58 25.53
C TYR A 4 7.33 -6.47 24.90
N LEU A 5 8.21 -5.68 25.50
CA LEU A 5 9.59 -5.52 25.02
C LEU A 5 10.43 -6.81 25.21
N LYS A 6 10.16 -7.59 26.26
CA LYS A 6 10.87 -8.86 26.49
C LYS A 6 10.50 -9.97 25.48
N GLN A 7 9.28 -9.95 24.92
CA GLN A 7 8.88 -10.92 23.89
C GLN A 7 9.43 -10.58 22.49
N GLY A 8 9.79 -9.33 22.23
CA GLY A 8 10.41 -8.90 20.96
C GLY A 8 11.89 -9.20 20.85
N CYS A 9 12.54 -9.64 21.94
CA CYS A 9 13.99 -9.89 21.98
C CYS A 9 14.35 -11.39 22.12
N GLN A 10 13.41 -12.30 21.90
CA GLN A 10 13.78 -13.70 21.67
C GLN A 10 14.26 -13.83 20.23
N GLN A 11 15.57 -13.97 20.08
CA GLN A 11 16.18 -14.52 18.86
C GLN A 11 15.45 -15.84 18.57
N THR A 12 14.61 -15.84 17.54
CA THR A 12 14.11 -17.07 16.96
C THR A 12 15.30 -17.73 16.28
N ASP A 13 15.67 -18.89 16.79
CA ASP A 13 16.62 -19.79 16.15
C ASP A 13 16.27 -19.92 14.66
N GLY A 14 17.25 -19.72 13.80
CA GLY A 14 17.42 -19.96 12.39
C GLY A 14 16.30 -20.64 11.60
N GLY A 15 15.12 -20.06 11.54
CA GLY A 15 14.15 -20.33 10.51
C GLY A 15 14.67 -19.68 9.22
N GLY A 16 15.01 -20.47 8.21
CA GLY A 16 15.51 -19.97 6.94
C GLY A 16 14.61 -18.84 6.42
N LEU A 17 15.20 -17.68 6.15
CA LEU A 17 14.54 -16.56 5.51
C LEU A 17 13.82 -17.11 4.28
N SER A 18 12.52 -16.93 4.19
CA SER A 18 11.74 -17.25 3.00
C SER A 18 12.43 -16.59 1.81
N THR A 19 12.93 -17.37 0.88
CA THR A 19 13.60 -16.89 -0.34
C THR A 19 12.62 -16.21 -1.30
N GLN A 20 11.33 -16.19 -0.95
CA GLN A 20 10.25 -15.66 -1.76
C GLN A 20 10.02 -14.18 -1.43
N SER A 21 9.90 -13.33 -2.47
CA SER A 21 9.59 -11.91 -2.31
C SER A 21 8.21 -11.70 -1.66
N HIS A 22 8.03 -10.55 -1.00
CA HIS A 22 6.76 -10.20 -0.37
C HIS A 22 5.61 -10.08 -1.38
N GLY A 23 5.88 -9.59 -2.58
CA GLY A 23 4.89 -9.49 -3.65
C GLY A 23 4.46 -10.87 -4.16
N ARG A 24 5.42 -11.79 -4.31
CA ARG A 24 5.13 -13.17 -4.69
C ARG A 24 4.28 -13.88 -3.64
N ARG A 25 4.61 -13.73 -2.37
CA ARG A 25 3.81 -14.29 -1.27
C ARG A 25 2.36 -13.79 -1.31
N LEU A 26 2.14 -12.50 -1.55
CA LEU A 26 0.78 -11.96 -1.69
C LEU A 26 0.05 -12.57 -2.89
N ARG A 27 0.70 -12.69 -4.03
CA ARG A 27 0.12 -13.29 -5.25
C ARG A 27 -0.29 -14.74 -5.02
N ASP A 28 0.58 -15.54 -4.39
CA ASP A 28 0.31 -16.95 -4.10
C ASP A 28 -0.81 -17.09 -3.05
N HIS A 29 -0.86 -16.16 -2.06
CA HIS A 29 -1.95 -16.12 -1.09
C HIS A 29 -3.30 -15.86 -1.75
N ILE A 30 -3.39 -14.84 -2.62
CA ILE A 30 -4.62 -14.51 -3.37
C ILE A 30 -5.06 -15.70 -4.24
N ALA A 31 -4.11 -16.39 -4.87
CA ALA A 31 -4.42 -17.52 -5.74
C ALA A 31 -4.95 -18.77 -5.00
N THR A 32 -4.67 -18.89 -3.70
CA THR A 32 -4.99 -20.09 -2.90
C THR A 32 -6.07 -19.89 -1.86
N HIS A 33 -6.53 -18.66 -1.63
CA HIS A 33 -7.53 -18.32 -0.62
C HIS A 33 -8.71 -17.60 -1.27
N GLU A 34 -9.92 -17.95 -0.85
CA GLU A 34 -11.16 -17.30 -1.32
C GLU A 34 -11.22 -15.81 -0.95
N MET A 35 -10.58 -15.43 0.15
CA MET A 35 -10.58 -14.06 0.64
C MET A 35 -9.24 -13.69 1.25
N THR A 36 -8.69 -12.58 0.83
CA THR A 36 -7.51 -11.96 1.43
C THR A 36 -7.92 -10.71 2.20
N ARG A 37 -7.69 -10.70 3.51
CA ARG A 37 -8.10 -9.61 4.39
C ARG A 37 -6.92 -8.71 4.70
N PHE A 38 -7.09 -7.41 4.41
CA PHE A 38 -6.16 -6.37 4.80
C PHE A 38 -6.82 -5.46 5.83
N ILE A 39 -6.20 -5.32 7.00
CA ILE A 39 -6.71 -4.47 8.06
C ILE A 39 -5.97 -3.13 8.02
N GLY A 40 -6.74 -2.03 7.92
CA GLY A 40 -6.19 -0.68 7.92
C GLY A 40 -5.46 -0.37 9.23
N ILE A 41 -4.25 0.16 9.10
CA ILE A 41 -3.44 0.62 10.21
C ILE A 41 -3.19 2.12 10.08
N TYR A 42 -2.95 2.78 11.20
CA TYR A 42 -2.71 4.22 11.24
C TYR A 42 -1.40 4.59 11.97
N ASP A 43 -0.75 3.62 12.64
CA ASP A 43 0.58 3.78 13.24
C ASP A 43 1.29 2.41 13.38
N VAL A 44 2.56 2.43 13.77
CA VAL A 44 3.39 1.22 13.94
C VAL A 44 2.87 0.34 15.08
N PHE A 45 2.25 0.93 16.11
CA PHE A 45 1.68 0.17 17.22
C PHE A 45 0.45 -0.62 16.78
N SER A 46 -0.48 0.00 16.05
CA SER A 46 -1.64 -0.69 15.47
C SER A 46 -1.21 -1.80 14.50
N ALA A 47 -0.17 -1.56 13.69
CA ALA A 47 0.42 -2.60 12.83
C ALA A 47 0.87 -3.82 13.63
N SER A 48 1.58 -3.61 14.74
CA SER A 48 2.06 -4.70 15.61
C SER A 48 0.93 -5.50 16.27
N LEU A 49 -0.19 -4.87 16.57
CA LEU A 49 -1.37 -5.54 17.13
C LEU A 49 -2.12 -6.36 16.06
N VAL A 50 -2.32 -5.76 14.88
CA VAL A 50 -3.02 -6.39 13.77
C VAL A 50 -2.27 -7.62 13.27
N ALA A 51 -0.96 -7.54 13.13
CA ALA A 51 -0.10 -8.63 12.64
C ALA A 51 -0.14 -9.90 13.51
N ARG A 52 -0.63 -9.81 14.76
CA ARG A 52 -0.84 -10.96 15.64
C ARG A 52 -2.06 -11.82 15.28
N ARG A 53 -2.97 -11.28 14.50
CA ARG A 53 -4.28 -11.88 14.21
C ARG A 53 -4.60 -11.98 12.72
N PHE A 54 -3.94 -11.16 11.91
CA PHE A 54 -4.20 -11.03 10.48
C PHE A 54 -2.90 -11.12 9.70
N GLU A 55 -2.98 -11.69 8.52
CA GLU A 55 -1.84 -11.91 7.64
C GLU A 55 -1.51 -10.69 6.78
N GLY A 56 -2.49 -9.79 6.61
CA GLY A 56 -2.37 -8.59 5.79
C GLY A 56 -2.72 -7.32 6.54
N ILE A 57 -1.93 -6.27 6.32
CA ILE A 57 -2.17 -4.91 6.78
C ILE A 57 -2.23 -3.95 5.59
N PHE A 58 -3.09 -2.96 5.70
CA PHE A 58 -3.24 -1.89 4.73
C PHE A 58 -2.72 -0.57 5.30
N VAL A 59 -1.72 -0.02 4.63
CA VAL A 59 -1.17 1.31 4.94
C VAL A 59 -1.95 2.34 4.14
N SER A 60 -2.82 3.06 4.85
CA SER A 60 -3.71 4.07 4.28
C SER A 60 -3.07 5.46 4.37
N GLY A 61 -3.07 6.20 3.25
CA GLY A 61 -2.69 7.61 3.22
C GLY A 61 -3.56 8.46 4.16
N PHE A 62 -4.88 8.21 4.19
CA PHE A 62 -5.79 8.84 5.14
C PHE A 62 -5.40 8.56 6.60
N GLY A 63 -5.18 7.30 6.95
CA GLY A 63 -4.83 6.91 8.31
C GLY A 63 -3.54 7.58 8.77
N MET A 64 -2.53 7.64 7.91
CA MET A 64 -1.25 8.31 8.19
C MET A 64 -1.42 9.83 8.32
N ALA A 65 -2.14 10.48 7.37
CA ALA A 65 -2.37 11.92 7.43
C ALA A 65 -3.04 12.35 8.73
N ALA A 66 -4.10 11.63 9.11
CA ALA A 66 -4.87 11.94 10.32
C ALA A 66 -4.08 11.66 11.60
N SER A 67 -3.43 10.50 11.73
CA SER A 67 -2.78 10.08 12.97
C SER A 67 -1.42 10.75 13.21
N SER A 68 -0.63 10.95 12.17
CA SER A 68 0.73 11.47 12.30
C SER A 68 0.80 13.00 12.20
N TYR A 69 -0.12 13.61 11.43
CA TYR A 69 -0.05 15.03 11.11
C TYR A 69 -1.32 15.81 11.47
N GLY A 70 -2.44 15.15 11.77
CA GLY A 70 -3.73 15.81 11.98
C GLY A 70 -4.26 16.51 10.71
N LEU A 71 -3.88 16.01 9.54
CA LEU A 71 -4.22 16.59 8.24
C LEU A 71 -5.31 15.80 7.52
N PRO A 72 -6.11 16.46 6.66
CA PRO A 72 -7.09 15.78 5.82
C PRO A 72 -6.41 15.00 4.68
N ASP A 73 -7.13 14.03 4.14
CA ASP A 73 -6.70 13.19 3.02
C ASP A 73 -6.93 13.90 1.66
N VAL A 74 -6.02 14.80 1.33
CA VAL A 74 -6.06 15.60 0.08
C VAL A 74 -4.68 15.76 -0.56
N GLY A 75 -3.79 14.77 -0.38
CA GLY A 75 -2.47 14.76 -1.01
C GLY A 75 -1.38 15.54 -0.25
N PHE A 76 -1.53 15.73 1.05
CA PHE A 76 -0.49 16.34 1.90
C PHE A 76 0.67 15.37 2.19
N ILE A 77 0.40 14.06 2.22
CA ILE A 77 1.43 13.05 2.46
C ILE A 77 2.31 12.94 1.22
N THR A 78 3.62 13.11 1.42
CA THR A 78 4.59 12.94 0.35
C THR A 78 4.97 11.47 0.19
N TRP A 79 5.51 11.10 -0.97
CA TRP A 79 6.02 9.75 -1.18
C TRP A 79 7.18 9.41 -0.23
N THR A 80 7.97 10.39 0.19
CA THR A 80 9.05 10.19 1.16
C THR A 80 8.51 9.88 2.56
N ASP A 81 7.44 10.56 2.99
CA ASP A 81 6.75 10.25 4.25
C ASP A 81 6.23 8.82 4.24
N MET A 82 5.62 8.40 3.11
CA MET A 82 5.09 7.05 2.95
C MET A 82 6.20 5.99 3.00
N LEU A 83 7.33 6.20 2.31
CA LEU A 83 8.46 5.27 2.36
C LEU A 83 9.02 5.11 3.77
N GLU A 84 9.19 6.22 4.48
CA GLU A 84 9.70 6.20 5.86
C GLU A 84 8.72 5.46 6.80
N TYR A 85 7.44 5.73 6.65
CA TYR A 85 6.40 5.06 7.44
C TYR A 85 6.34 3.55 7.18
N VAL A 86 6.33 3.13 5.92
CA VAL A 86 6.33 1.71 5.54
C VAL A 86 7.60 1.01 6.04
N GLY A 87 8.77 1.67 5.98
CA GLY A 87 10.01 1.14 6.52
C GLY A 87 9.93 0.87 8.03
N ARG A 88 9.35 1.81 8.80
CA ARG A 88 9.14 1.61 10.26
C ARG A 88 8.14 0.47 10.53
N VAL A 89 7.07 0.38 9.76
CA VAL A 89 6.10 -0.71 9.87
C VAL A 89 6.77 -2.05 9.57
N ARG A 90 7.50 -2.16 8.45
CA ARG A 90 8.17 -3.40 8.04
C ARG A 90 9.18 -3.89 9.08
N ALA A 91 9.92 -2.99 9.70
CA ALA A 91 10.87 -3.34 10.76
C ALA A 91 10.21 -4.04 11.97
N VAL A 92 8.92 -3.74 12.24
CA VAL A 92 8.18 -4.31 13.38
C VAL A 92 7.38 -5.55 12.99
N VAL A 93 6.96 -5.65 11.73
CA VAL A 93 6.14 -6.77 11.21
C VAL A 93 6.80 -7.42 9.98
N PRO A 94 7.96 -8.09 10.14
CA PRO A 94 8.81 -8.53 9.02
C PRO A 94 8.13 -9.52 8.08
N GLU A 95 7.15 -10.29 8.55
CA GLU A 95 6.51 -11.35 7.77
C GLU A 95 5.08 -11.01 7.29
N THR A 96 4.50 -9.93 7.76
CA THR A 96 3.12 -9.56 7.40
C THR A 96 3.05 -9.03 5.97
N MET A 97 2.01 -9.39 5.22
CA MET A 97 1.75 -8.79 3.91
C MET A 97 1.34 -7.33 4.09
N ILE A 98 2.04 -6.42 3.40
CA ILE A 98 1.79 -4.97 3.46
C ILE A 98 1.29 -4.49 2.11
N LEU A 99 0.05 -4.01 2.07
CA LEU A 99 -0.54 -3.32 0.94
C LEU A 99 -0.50 -1.81 1.21
N VAL A 100 0.05 -1.02 0.30
CA VAL A 100 0.28 0.41 0.49
C VAL A 100 -0.55 1.22 -0.49
N ASP A 101 -1.30 2.19 0.02
CA ASP A 101 -1.98 3.20 -0.80
C ASP A 101 -0.96 4.23 -1.30
N ILE A 102 -0.80 4.34 -2.61
CA ILE A 102 0.07 5.34 -3.24
C ILE A 102 -0.72 6.43 -3.94
N ASP A 103 -1.99 6.55 -3.59
CA ASP A 103 -2.91 7.54 -4.15
C ASP A 103 -2.92 7.48 -5.71
N ASP A 104 -2.87 8.64 -6.36
CA ASP A 104 -2.77 8.79 -7.82
C ASP A 104 -1.34 8.58 -8.38
N GLY A 105 -0.42 8.05 -7.58
CA GLY A 105 1.00 7.90 -7.92
C GLY A 105 1.81 9.19 -7.71
N TYR A 106 1.30 10.09 -6.88
CA TYR A 106 1.87 11.39 -6.49
C TYR A 106 1.85 12.41 -7.64
N VAL A 107 3.01 12.84 -8.18
CA VAL A 107 3.07 13.96 -9.14
C VAL A 107 2.88 13.49 -10.58
N ASP A 108 3.70 12.55 -11.01
CA ASP A 108 3.78 12.09 -12.38
C ASP A 108 4.10 10.60 -12.49
N THR A 109 4.16 10.11 -13.69
CA THR A 109 4.36 8.70 -14.02
C THR A 109 5.71 8.17 -13.54
N GLU A 110 6.77 8.96 -13.70
CA GLU A 110 8.14 8.58 -13.30
C GLU A 110 8.27 8.52 -11.77
N VAL A 111 7.61 9.43 -11.05
CA VAL A 111 7.55 9.39 -9.57
C VAL A 111 6.79 8.17 -9.10
N ALA A 112 5.65 7.85 -9.70
CA ALA A 112 4.88 6.65 -9.37
C ALA A 112 5.69 5.37 -9.54
N ALA A 113 6.42 5.24 -10.65
CA ALA A 113 7.32 4.12 -10.94
C ALA A 113 8.47 4.04 -9.91
N HIS A 114 9.12 5.17 -9.63
CA HIS A 114 10.20 5.24 -8.64
C HIS A 114 9.71 4.81 -7.25
N VAL A 115 8.57 5.33 -6.80
CA VAL A 115 7.99 4.99 -5.49
C VAL A 115 7.65 3.50 -5.41
N THR A 116 7.13 2.92 -6.49
CA THR A 116 6.84 1.48 -6.60
C THR A 116 8.10 0.64 -6.37
N THR A 117 9.18 0.95 -7.10
CA THR A 117 10.48 0.27 -6.92
C THR A 117 11.01 0.43 -5.48
N ARG A 118 10.87 1.61 -4.89
CA ARG A 118 11.33 1.86 -3.51
C ARG A 118 10.51 1.10 -2.48
N LEU A 119 9.19 1.05 -2.63
CA LEU A 119 8.30 0.30 -1.73
C LEU A 119 8.57 -1.20 -1.82
N GLU A 120 8.80 -1.74 -3.02
CA GLU A 120 9.19 -3.13 -3.20
C GLU A 120 10.51 -3.44 -2.49
N ALA A 121 11.52 -2.60 -2.64
CA ALA A 121 12.83 -2.76 -1.98
C ALA A 121 12.74 -2.71 -0.45
N ILE A 122 11.78 -1.97 0.12
CA ILE A 122 11.51 -1.92 1.56
C ILE A 122 10.73 -3.18 2.03
N GLY A 123 10.12 -3.92 1.09
CA GLY A 123 9.38 -5.14 1.36
C GLY A 123 7.87 -4.95 1.44
N ALA A 124 7.30 -3.93 0.80
CA ALA A 124 5.87 -3.90 0.53
C ALA A 124 5.46 -5.14 -0.29
N SER A 125 4.28 -5.68 -0.03
CA SER A 125 3.74 -6.81 -0.79
C SER A 125 2.95 -6.36 -2.02
N GLY A 126 2.35 -5.18 -1.92
CA GLY A 126 1.60 -4.59 -3.02
C GLY A 126 1.36 -3.10 -2.82
N VAL A 127 0.92 -2.46 -3.89
CA VAL A 127 0.47 -1.07 -3.91
C VAL A 127 -0.92 -0.95 -4.52
N ILE A 128 -1.67 0.08 -4.12
CA ILE A 128 -2.90 0.50 -4.78
C ILE A 128 -2.61 1.82 -5.49
N LEU A 129 -2.87 1.85 -6.80
CA LEU A 129 -2.77 3.04 -7.64
C LEU A 129 -4.17 3.43 -8.12
N GLU A 130 -4.63 4.63 -7.77
CA GLU A 130 -5.92 5.14 -8.20
C GLU A 130 -5.81 6.03 -9.45
N ASP A 131 -6.91 6.14 -10.17
CA ASP A 131 -7.02 6.93 -11.39
C ASP A 131 -7.51 8.38 -11.16
N GLN A 132 -7.48 8.88 -9.92
CA GLN A 132 -7.95 10.23 -9.64
C GLN A 132 -7.14 11.30 -10.39
N LYS A 133 -7.86 12.30 -10.87
CA LYS A 133 -7.29 13.53 -11.43
C LYS A 133 -7.04 14.53 -10.30
N ARG A 134 -5.89 15.21 -10.36
CA ARG A 134 -5.58 16.29 -9.40
C ARG A 134 -6.40 17.56 -9.68
N PRO A 135 -6.80 18.28 -8.63
CA PRO A 135 -6.52 18.04 -7.21
C PRO A 135 -7.34 16.83 -6.67
N ARG A 136 -6.63 15.84 -6.12
CA ARG A 136 -7.29 14.66 -5.59
C ARG A 136 -8.13 14.97 -4.36
N ARG A 137 -9.10 14.10 -4.11
CA ARG A 137 -9.98 14.16 -2.94
C ARG A 137 -9.96 12.81 -2.22
N CYS A 138 -10.30 12.84 -0.95
CA CYS A 138 -10.51 11.60 -0.20
C CYS A 138 -11.53 10.70 -0.92
N GLY A 139 -11.24 9.42 -1.02
CA GLY A 139 -12.12 8.44 -1.67
C GLY A 139 -13.56 8.39 -1.11
N HIS A 140 -13.77 8.88 0.12
CA HIS A 140 -15.06 8.88 0.82
C HIS A 140 -15.92 10.13 0.55
N VAL A 141 -15.46 11.09 -0.22
CA VAL A 141 -16.22 12.33 -0.50
C VAL A 141 -16.57 12.43 -1.98
N ASP A 142 -17.60 13.22 -2.27
CA ASP A 142 -18.07 13.45 -3.62
C ASP A 142 -17.18 14.44 -4.41
N GLY A 143 -17.41 14.49 -5.72
CA GLY A 143 -16.76 15.45 -6.61
C GLY A 143 -15.34 15.04 -7.03
N LYS A 144 -14.99 13.76 -6.88
CA LYS A 144 -13.80 13.19 -7.50
C LYS A 144 -13.90 13.25 -9.03
N GLN A 145 -12.77 13.44 -9.66
CA GLN A 145 -12.62 13.32 -11.11
C GLN A 145 -11.55 12.28 -11.40
N VAL A 146 -11.73 11.52 -12.48
CA VAL A 146 -10.77 10.51 -12.91
C VAL A 146 -10.07 10.94 -14.19
N LEU A 147 -8.86 10.48 -14.38
CA LEU A 147 -8.08 10.63 -15.62
C LEU A 147 -8.78 9.88 -16.77
N GLY A 148 -8.59 10.33 -18.01
CA GLY A 148 -8.90 9.51 -19.17
C GLY A 148 -8.10 8.19 -19.15
N LEU A 149 -8.63 7.15 -19.81
CA LEU A 149 -7.88 5.89 -19.91
C LEU A 149 -6.56 6.06 -20.67
N ASP A 150 -6.53 6.95 -21.64
CA ASP A 150 -5.33 7.33 -22.40
C ASP A 150 -4.25 8.02 -21.55
N GLU A 151 -4.63 8.63 -20.43
CA GLU A 151 -3.70 9.21 -19.44
C GLU A 151 -3.34 8.22 -18.33
N TYR A 152 -4.30 7.41 -17.86
CA TYR A 152 -4.10 6.49 -16.74
C TYR A 152 -3.34 5.22 -17.13
N LEU A 153 -3.66 4.61 -18.29
CA LEU A 153 -3.03 3.36 -18.71
C LEU A 153 -1.51 3.46 -18.88
N PRO A 154 -0.94 4.51 -19.51
CA PRO A 154 0.52 4.66 -19.58
C PRO A 154 1.18 4.77 -18.19
N LYS A 155 0.51 5.43 -17.23
CA LYS A 155 1.00 5.48 -15.84
C LYS A 155 0.99 4.11 -15.18
N LEU A 156 -0.11 3.36 -15.33
CA LEU A 156 -0.22 2.00 -14.81
C LEU A 156 0.82 1.07 -15.44
N GLU A 157 1.03 1.14 -16.75
CA GLU A 157 2.05 0.38 -17.47
C GLU A 157 3.47 0.69 -16.97
N CYS A 158 3.77 1.96 -16.71
CA CYS A 158 5.06 2.38 -16.17
C CYS A 158 5.29 1.79 -14.76
N VAL A 159 4.29 1.85 -13.89
CA VAL A 159 4.32 1.25 -12.56
C VAL A 159 4.50 -0.28 -12.65
N LEU A 160 3.77 -0.93 -13.53
CA LEU A 160 3.89 -2.38 -13.75
C LEU A 160 5.26 -2.78 -14.31
N SER A 161 5.88 -1.94 -15.11
CA SER A 161 7.20 -2.19 -15.69
C SER A 161 8.35 -1.93 -14.71
N ALA A 162 8.13 -1.10 -13.69
CA ALA A 162 9.14 -0.71 -12.72
C ALA A 162 9.31 -1.68 -11.55
N ARG A 163 8.37 -2.61 -11.39
CA ARG A 163 8.40 -3.62 -10.32
C ARG A 163 9.03 -4.93 -10.78
N ASP A 164 9.55 -5.71 -9.84
CA ASP A 164 9.88 -7.12 -10.07
C ASP A 164 8.65 -8.01 -9.77
N ASP A 165 8.28 -8.14 -8.50
CA ASP A 165 7.21 -9.04 -8.03
C ASP A 165 6.07 -8.33 -7.30
N LEU A 166 6.19 -7.04 -6.99
CA LEU A 166 5.21 -6.29 -6.22
C LEU A 166 3.81 -6.42 -6.84
N PHE A 167 2.78 -6.69 -6.02
CA PHE A 167 1.41 -6.77 -6.50
C PHE A 167 0.83 -5.36 -6.70
N VAL A 168 0.23 -5.10 -7.86
CA VAL A 168 -0.39 -3.81 -8.15
C VAL A 168 -1.90 -3.99 -8.24
N VAL A 169 -2.62 -3.22 -7.43
CA VAL A 169 -4.08 -3.08 -7.48
C VAL A 169 -4.38 -1.80 -8.25
N ALA A 170 -4.93 -1.94 -9.45
CA ALA A 170 -5.48 -0.81 -10.19
C ALA A 170 -6.86 -0.47 -9.60
N ARG A 171 -7.00 0.75 -9.06
CA ARG A 171 -8.23 1.25 -8.46
C ARG A 171 -8.86 2.30 -9.35
N THR A 172 -10.18 2.22 -9.53
CA THR A 172 -10.92 3.33 -10.12
C THR A 172 -11.79 4.04 -9.08
N ASP A 173 -11.77 5.36 -9.12
CA ASP A 173 -12.65 6.25 -8.36
C ASP A 173 -13.75 6.88 -9.22
N ALA A 174 -13.98 6.32 -10.42
CA ALA A 174 -15.13 6.66 -11.25
C ALA A 174 -16.43 6.39 -10.49
N SER A 175 -17.42 7.26 -10.67
CA SER A 175 -18.75 7.14 -10.05
C SER A 175 -19.85 6.73 -11.03
N ASP A 176 -19.62 6.89 -12.32
CA ASP A 176 -20.53 6.46 -13.37
C ASP A 176 -20.39 4.95 -13.62
N PRO A 177 -21.50 4.17 -13.58
CA PRO A 177 -21.44 2.71 -13.74
C PRO A 177 -20.85 2.25 -15.08
N ASP A 178 -21.14 2.95 -16.17
CA ASP A 178 -20.65 2.57 -17.51
C ASP A 178 -19.15 2.88 -17.61
N GLU A 179 -18.69 3.93 -16.96
CA GLU A 179 -17.28 4.26 -16.87
C GLU A 179 -16.52 3.25 -16.01
N ILE A 180 -17.09 2.82 -14.87
CA ILE A 180 -16.50 1.76 -14.04
C ILE A 180 -16.32 0.49 -14.87
N LEU A 181 -17.37 0.03 -15.58
CA LEU A 181 -17.30 -1.18 -16.40
C LEU A 181 -16.26 -1.12 -17.52
N ARG A 182 -15.92 0.07 -17.99
CA ARG A 182 -14.86 0.23 -19.00
C ARG A 182 -13.45 0.14 -18.44
N ARG A 183 -13.30 0.27 -17.10
CA ARG A 183 -12.00 0.31 -16.40
C ARG A 183 -11.62 -1.00 -15.71
N VAL A 184 -12.57 -1.90 -15.54
CA VAL A 184 -12.41 -3.23 -14.95
C VAL A 184 -12.64 -4.32 -16.00
#